data_205f65e41c577fdf02819e0fee9b3243
#
_entry.id   205f65e41c577fdf02819e0fee9b3243
#
_cell.length_a   1.000
_cell.length_b   1.000
_cell.length_c   1.000
_cell.angle_alpha   90.00
_cell.angle_beta   90.00
_cell.angle_gamma   90.00
#
_symmetry.space_group_name_H-M   'P 1'
#
loop_
_entity.id
_entity.type
_entity.pdbx_description
1 polymer ?
#
loop_
_entity_poly.entity_id
_entity_poly.type
_entity_poly.pdbx_seq_one_letter_code
_entity_poly.pdbx_strand_id
1 'polypeptide(L)'
;MKIALLSFEYPPETGFGGIGTYTFYQARALVKLGHEVDVLAGATDPTDLRVQEHDGVKVYRFRSDGGLMRSFKPLGKLRLWWTKNRLENALSMYRGLKALISRNRYDLIEMPECGAEGLLVNNLLQVRTLIKLHSPARLIMPYYDLRGADITFCSFVEQLGLRSASAYSACSRFLAEEARARLGVRKPIRVIPNGIDLELFDAAEQIDFGRRFDIAGDRPVIFFSGRMEPRKGIQLCKDIVTSILERYEVSFVFAGQDLFNYMADTLLPYWKTKRFKGSVHYLGKLDLGSVRSCLRQADIFLLPSLWENCPYSCLEAMAAGRAIISSDQGGMTELICDGENGVLARSGDPASYIAGLERLIEDKPLRERLGAAARQTIKETYSDIEVARRSVDYYRECLNGA
;
A
#
# COMPACT_ATOMS: atom_id res chain seq x y z
N MET A 1 23.89 1.12 12.09
CA MET A 1 22.85 1.44 13.08
C MET A 1 22.05 0.18 13.38
N LYS A 2 21.51 0.10 14.59
CA LYS A 2 20.51 -0.90 14.95
C LYS A 2 19.13 -0.27 14.96
N ILE A 3 18.24 -0.73 14.09
CA ILE A 3 16.94 -0.11 13.78
C ILE A 3 15.83 -1.10 14.14
N ALA A 4 14.79 -0.63 14.82
CA ALA A 4 13.55 -1.38 14.98
C ALA A 4 12.48 -0.82 14.06
N LEU A 5 11.82 -1.66 13.26
CA LEU A 5 10.65 -1.33 12.47
C LEU A 5 9.41 -1.94 13.12
N LEU A 6 8.47 -1.12 13.53
CA LEU A 6 7.20 -1.56 14.10
C LEU A 6 6.13 -1.52 13.02
N SER A 7 5.46 -2.63 12.80
CA SER A 7 4.32 -2.69 11.88
C SER A 7 3.45 -3.90 12.20
N PHE A 8 2.19 -3.69 12.52
CA PHE A 8 1.27 -4.81 12.71
C PHE A 8 1.20 -5.70 11.46
N GLU A 9 1.18 -5.07 10.29
CA GLU A 9 1.22 -5.76 9.00
C GLU A 9 2.67 -6.12 8.64
N TYR A 10 2.97 -7.40 8.52
CA TYR A 10 4.25 -7.90 7.99
C TYR A 10 4.08 -9.30 7.38
N PRO A 11 4.40 -9.47 6.08
CA PRO A 11 4.27 -10.76 5.40
C PRO A 11 5.13 -11.86 6.03
N PRO A 12 4.78 -13.15 5.78
CA PRO A 12 3.57 -13.62 5.10
C PRO A 12 2.34 -13.70 6.02
N GLU A 13 2.48 -13.53 7.33
CA GLU A 13 1.46 -13.88 8.31
C GLU A 13 0.39 -12.79 8.51
N THR A 14 0.81 -11.52 8.67
CA THR A 14 -0.11 -10.43 8.91
C THR A 14 -0.03 -9.40 7.79
N GLY A 15 -0.99 -9.48 6.87
CA GLY A 15 -1.24 -8.44 5.89
C GLY A 15 -0.23 -8.34 4.74
N PHE A 16 -0.82 -8.21 3.55
CA PHE A 16 -0.14 -7.74 2.35
C PHE A 16 -0.71 -6.37 1.94
N GLY A 17 -1.02 -5.52 2.93
CA GLY A 17 -1.34 -4.12 2.71
C GLY A 17 -0.08 -3.32 2.34
N GLY A 18 -0.29 -2.07 1.94
CA GLY A 18 0.83 -1.20 1.54
C GLY A 18 1.88 -1.00 2.64
N ILE A 19 1.46 -0.98 3.91
CA ILE A 19 2.35 -0.79 5.06
C ILE A 19 3.20 -2.03 5.31
N GLY A 20 2.58 -3.22 5.30
CA GLY A 20 3.31 -4.48 5.45
C GLY A 20 4.33 -4.69 4.33
N THR A 21 3.96 -4.37 3.10
CA THR A 21 4.86 -4.42 1.93
C THR A 21 6.01 -3.41 2.07
N TYR A 22 5.72 -2.18 2.51
CA TYR A 22 6.75 -1.19 2.81
C TYR A 22 7.74 -1.70 3.85
N THR A 23 7.25 -2.16 5.00
CA THR A 23 8.11 -2.62 6.09
C THR A 23 8.98 -3.81 5.65
N PHE A 24 8.43 -4.69 4.82
CA PHE A 24 9.17 -5.83 4.25
C PHE A 24 10.32 -5.38 3.33
N TYR A 25 10.08 -4.50 2.36
CA TYR A 25 11.13 -4.01 1.46
C TYR A 25 12.13 -3.14 2.20
N GLN A 26 11.68 -2.25 3.07
CA GLN A 26 12.54 -1.36 3.84
C GLN A 26 13.50 -2.14 4.75
N ALA A 27 13.00 -3.16 5.47
CA ALA A 27 13.82 -3.99 6.35
C ALA A 27 14.96 -4.68 5.57
N ARG A 28 14.63 -5.32 4.44
CA ARG A 28 15.59 -6.00 3.58
C ARG A 28 16.62 -5.04 2.99
N ALA A 29 16.17 -3.90 2.48
CA ALA A 29 17.05 -2.89 1.90
C ALA A 29 18.02 -2.30 2.96
N LEU A 30 17.55 -2.04 4.17
CA LEU A 30 18.41 -1.60 5.28
C LEU A 30 19.47 -2.65 5.65
N VAL A 31 19.12 -3.94 5.66
CA VAL A 31 20.10 -5.04 5.87
C VAL A 31 21.10 -5.10 4.72
N LYS A 32 20.66 -4.99 3.45
CA LYS A 32 21.57 -4.89 2.28
C LYS A 32 22.54 -3.71 2.39
N LEU A 33 22.14 -2.62 3.06
CA LEU A 33 23.00 -1.45 3.33
C LEU A 33 23.89 -1.60 4.60
N GLY A 34 23.90 -2.79 5.23
CA GLY A 34 24.78 -3.09 6.37
C GLY A 34 24.25 -2.63 7.73
N HIS A 35 22.93 -2.45 7.88
CA HIS A 35 22.31 -2.15 9.16
C HIS A 35 21.75 -3.39 9.84
N GLU A 36 21.72 -3.39 11.18
CA GLU A 36 20.99 -4.40 11.96
C GLU A 36 19.51 -3.99 12.02
N VAL A 37 18.61 -4.90 11.63
CA VAL A 37 17.18 -4.60 11.57
C VAL A 37 16.38 -5.67 12.29
N ASP A 38 15.63 -5.22 13.27
CA ASP A 38 14.61 -6.01 13.96
C ASP A 38 13.22 -5.49 13.56
N VAL A 39 12.32 -6.39 13.18
CA VAL A 39 10.92 -6.06 12.91
C VAL A 39 10.04 -6.56 14.05
N LEU A 40 9.22 -5.68 14.60
CA LEU A 40 8.17 -6.04 15.56
C LEU A 40 6.83 -6.08 14.82
N ALA A 41 6.27 -7.26 14.66
CA ALA A 41 5.09 -7.53 13.87
C ALA A 41 3.95 -8.17 14.66
N GLY A 42 2.72 -8.01 14.16
CA GLY A 42 1.59 -8.75 14.68
C GLY A 42 1.67 -10.24 14.37
N ALA A 43 0.95 -11.05 15.16
CA ALA A 43 0.76 -12.47 14.94
C ALA A 43 -0.72 -12.81 14.78
N THR A 44 -1.03 -13.76 13.93
CA THR A 44 -2.38 -14.33 13.77
C THR A 44 -2.63 -15.47 14.74
N ASP A 45 -1.57 -16.21 15.08
CA ASP A 45 -1.64 -17.30 16.07
C ASP A 45 -1.61 -16.75 17.50
N PRO A 46 -2.48 -17.24 18.39
CA PRO A 46 -2.53 -16.83 19.79
C PRO A 46 -1.33 -17.29 20.64
N THR A 47 -0.39 -18.01 20.10
CA THR A 47 0.83 -18.43 20.81
C THR A 47 1.75 -17.25 21.14
N ASP A 48 2.61 -17.43 22.13
CA ASP A 48 3.57 -16.44 22.63
C ASP A 48 4.57 -15.96 21.57
N LEU A 49 5.38 -14.98 21.95
CA LEU A 49 6.45 -14.40 21.16
C LEU A 49 7.20 -15.45 20.32
N ARG A 50 7.14 -15.30 19.01
CA ARG A 50 7.93 -16.07 18.03
C ARG A 50 8.97 -15.17 17.40
N VAL A 51 10.16 -15.73 17.20
CA VAL A 51 11.26 -15.06 16.49
C VAL A 51 11.54 -15.84 15.23
N GLN A 52 11.54 -15.16 14.10
CA GLN A 52 11.89 -15.69 12.79
C GLN A 52 13.03 -14.86 12.20
N GLU A 53 13.92 -15.48 11.44
CA GLU A 53 14.97 -14.75 10.74
C GLU A 53 14.89 -15.07 9.25
N HIS A 54 14.77 -14.03 8.41
CA HIS A 54 14.75 -14.14 6.96
C HIS A 54 15.60 -13.03 6.35
N ASP A 55 16.54 -13.40 5.49
CA ASP A 55 17.42 -12.45 4.77
C ASP A 55 18.12 -11.45 5.71
N GLY A 56 18.55 -11.90 6.88
CA GLY A 56 19.22 -11.07 7.90
C GLY A 56 18.29 -10.16 8.71
N VAL A 57 16.98 -10.22 8.48
CA VAL A 57 15.96 -9.50 9.24
C VAL A 57 15.42 -10.41 10.35
N LYS A 58 15.49 -9.96 11.61
CA LYS A 58 14.86 -10.66 12.74
C LYS A 58 13.44 -10.13 12.95
N VAL A 59 12.46 -11.02 12.83
CA VAL A 59 11.05 -10.70 12.96
C VAL A 59 10.52 -11.25 14.28
N TYR A 60 10.12 -10.35 15.17
CA TYR A 60 9.48 -10.65 16.44
C TYR A 60 7.98 -10.51 16.31
N ARG A 61 7.26 -11.61 16.43
CA ARG A 61 5.80 -11.60 16.30
C ARG A 61 5.13 -11.61 17.65
N PHE A 62 4.23 -10.66 17.86
CA PHE A 62 3.47 -10.50 19.08
C PHE A 62 1.99 -10.61 18.83
N ARG A 63 1.30 -11.25 19.75
CA ARG A 63 -0.15 -11.35 19.74
C ARG A 63 -0.79 -9.98 19.90
N SER A 64 -1.70 -9.63 19.01
CA SER A 64 -2.45 -8.37 19.04
C SER A 64 -3.96 -8.58 19.08
N ASP A 65 -4.40 -9.80 19.38
CA ASP A 65 -5.83 -10.12 19.38
C ASP A 65 -6.57 -9.59 20.62
N GLY A 66 -7.90 -9.53 20.50
CA GLY A 66 -8.80 -9.08 21.55
C GLY A 66 -8.76 -9.87 22.87
N GLY A 67 -7.94 -10.94 22.97
CA GLY A 67 -7.68 -11.65 24.21
C GLY A 67 -6.86 -10.85 25.21
N LEU A 68 -5.97 -9.98 24.73
CA LEU A 68 -5.22 -9.05 25.55
C LEU A 68 -6.07 -7.94 26.15
N MET A 69 -7.25 -7.69 25.58
CA MET A 69 -8.03 -6.49 25.82
C MET A 69 -9.49 -6.78 26.11
N ARG A 70 -9.77 -7.68 27.05
CA ARG A 70 -11.15 -7.88 27.54
C ARG A 70 -11.84 -6.55 27.93
N SER A 71 -11.04 -5.57 28.38
CA SER A 71 -11.49 -4.21 28.73
C SER A 71 -12.02 -3.39 27.56
N PHE A 72 -11.62 -3.68 26.32
CA PHE A 72 -12.09 -2.94 25.14
C PHE A 72 -13.24 -3.62 24.40
N LYS A 73 -13.75 -4.76 24.89
CA LYS A 73 -14.95 -5.39 24.35
C LYS A 73 -16.17 -4.45 24.27
N PRO A 74 -16.41 -3.55 25.25
CA PRO A 74 -17.51 -2.59 25.16
C PRO A 74 -17.48 -1.72 23.91
N LEU A 75 -16.29 -1.33 23.41
CA LEU A 75 -16.16 -0.53 22.19
C LEU A 75 -16.71 -1.26 20.95
N GLY A 76 -16.53 -2.58 20.88
CA GLY A 76 -17.13 -3.40 19.83
C GLY A 76 -18.67 -3.39 19.89
N LYS A 77 -19.27 -3.43 21.09
CA LYS A 77 -20.72 -3.31 21.29
C LYS A 77 -21.25 -1.95 20.85
N LEU A 78 -20.44 -0.87 20.99
CA LEU A 78 -20.75 0.46 20.52
C LEU A 78 -20.46 0.65 19.00
N ARG A 79 -20.07 -0.40 18.30
CA ARG A 79 -19.66 -0.38 16.88
C ARG A 79 -18.48 0.55 16.61
N LEU A 80 -17.54 0.66 17.55
CA LEU A 80 -16.27 1.39 17.44
C LEU A 80 -15.13 0.40 17.15
N TRP A 81 -15.26 -0.34 16.04
CA TRP A 81 -14.39 -1.45 15.70
C TRP A 81 -12.97 -1.00 15.33
N TRP A 82 -12.86 0.07 14.57
CA TRP A 82 -11.59 0.61 14.15
C TRP A 82 -10.83 1.28 15.29
N THR A 83 -11.56 2.02 16.14
CA THR A 83 -10.99 2.59 17.37
C THR A 83 -10.46 1.50 18.29
N LYS A 84 -11.26 0.43 18.50
CA LYS A 84 -10.83 -0.72 19.28
C LYS A 84 -9.55 -1.34 18.72
N ASN A 85 -9.51 -1.58 17.42
CA ASN A 85 -8.35 -2.15 16.74
C ASN A 85 -7.08 -1.31 16.95
N ARG A 86 -7.16 0.04 16.86
CA ARG A 86 -6.02 0.92 17.12
C ARG A 86 -5.49 0.81 18.55
N LEU A 87 -6.39 0.76 19.52
CA LEU A 87 -6.00 0.62 20.93
C LEU A 87 -5.37 -0.75 21.23
N GLU A 88 -5.91 -1.82 20.67
CA GLU A 88 -5.34 -3.16 20.78
C GLU A 88 -3.93 -3.23 20.18
N ASN A 89 -3.78 -2.69 18.96
CA ASN A 89 -2.50 -2.65 18.29
C ASN A 89 -1.47 -1.79 19.07
N ALA A 90 -1.85 -0.59 19.50
CA ALA A 90 -0.98 0.27 20.30
C ALA A 90 -0.45 -0.42 21.56
N LEU A 91 -1.33 -1.12 22.28
CA LEU A 91 -0.92 -1.85 23.48
C LEU A 91 -0.01 -3.03 23.18
N SER A 92 -0.30 -3.78 22.11
CA SER A 92 0.52 -4.91 21.67
C SER A 92 1.93 -4.45 21.30
N MET A 93 2.02 -3.43 20.44
CA MET A 93 3.31 -2.87 20.01
C MET A 93 4.12 -2.29 21.18
N TYR A 94 3.47 -1.57 22.10
CA TYR A 94 4.12 -1.09 23.32
C TYR A 94 4.70 -2.22 24.17
N ARG A 95 3.94 -3.28 24.45
CA ARG A 95 4.39 -4.42 25.25
C ARG A 95 5.54 -5.16 24.57
N GLY A 96 5.40 -5.42 23.27
CA GLY A 96 6.44 -6.06 22.48
C GLY A 96 7.73 -5.25 22.46
N LEU A 97 7.64 -3.96 22.15
CA LEU A 97 8.81 -3.10 22.13
C LEU A 97 9.46 -2.96 23.51
N LYS A 98 8.69 -2.82 24.60
CA LYS A 98 9.21 -2.77 25.97
C LYS A 98 10.01 -4.02 26.31
N ALA A 99 9.56 -5.19 25.88
CA ALA A 99 10.30 -6.44 26.07
C ALA A 99 11.59 -6.49 25.23
N LEU A 100 11.60 -5.91 24.03
CA LEU A 100 12.78 -5.88 23.17
C LEU A 100 13.84 -4.89 23.67
N ILE A 101 13.46 -3.67 24.05
CA ILE A 101 14.40 -2.63 24.50
C ILE A 101 15.06 -2.97 25.85
N SER A 102 14.46 -3.86 26.65
CA SER A 102 15.10 -4.37 27.86
C SER A 102 16.34 -5.24 27.58
N ARG A 103 16.47 -5.76 26.35
CA ARG A 103 17.55 -6.66 25.93
C ARG A 103 18.38 -6.10 24.77
N ASN A 104 17.86 -5.11 24.06
CA ASN A 104 18.47 -4.52 22.87
C ASN A 104 18.45 -3.00 22.99
N ARG A 105 19.53 -2.36 22.54
CA ARG A 105 19.56 -0.91 22.36
C ARG A 105 19.40 -0.58 20.90
N TYR A 106 18.33 0.13 20.56
CA TYR A 106 18.09 0.62 19.20
C TYR A 106 18.51 2.09 19.09
N ASP A 107 19.11 2.44 17.96
CA ASP A 107 19.44 3.82 17.63
C ASP A 107 18.17 4.59 17.25
N LEU A 108 17.28 3.95 16.48
CA LEU A 108 16.02 4.54 16.02
C LEU A 108 14.92 3.47 15.94
N ILE A 109 13.70 3.89 16.18
CA ILE A 109 12.49 3.10 16.02
C ILE A 109 11.59 3.78 14.99
N GLU A 110 11.35 3.12 13.87
CA GLU A 110 10.39 3.59 12.86
C GLU A 110 9.07 2.83 12.97
N MET A 111 7.96 3.55 12.80
CA MET A 111 6.62 2.98 12.87
C MET A 111 5.64 3.75 11.98
N PRO A 112 4.56 3.12 11.48
CA PRO A 112 3.50 3.83 10.79
C PRO A 112 2.58 4.57 11.78
N GLU A 113 1.74 5.44 11.27
CA GLU A 113 0.72 6.13 12.05
C GLU A 113 -0.58 5.35 12.18
N CYS A 114 -0.93 4.58 11.14
CA CYS A 114 -2.31 4.12 10.93
C CYS A 114 -2.77 3.02 11.88
N GLY A 115 -1.87 2.32 12.52
CA GLY A 115 -2.18 1.35 13.58
C GLY A 115 -2.16 1.97 14.98
N ALA A 116 -1.89 3.28 15.07
CA ALA A 116 -1.63 4.02 16.31
C ALA A 116 -0.47 3.44 17.15
N GLU A 117 0.52 2.80 16.50
CA GLU A 117 1.69 2.18 17.13
C GLU A 117 2.40 3.16 18.06
N GLY A 118 2.47 4.43 17.67
CA GLY A 118 3.09 5.50 18.45
C GLY A 118 2.34 5.93 19.72
N LEU A 119 1.06 5.56 19.88
CA LEU A 119 0.23 6.07 20.98
C LEU A 119 0.86 5.86 22.37
N LEU A 120 1.26 4.64 22.66
CA LEU A 120 1.89 4.31 23.96
C LEU A 120 3.42 4.37 23.88
N VAL A 121 4.01 4.03 22.75
CA VAL A 121 5.46 4.05 22.55
C VAL A 121 6.01 5.46 22.73
N ASN A 122 5.48 6.45 22.03
CA ASN A 122 5.97 7.83 22.07
C ASN A 122 5.72 8.52 23.42
N ASN A 123 4.72 8.09 24.17
CA ASN A 123 4.32 8.75 25.41
C ASN A 123 4.86 8.08 26.66
N LEU A 124 5.25 6.80 26.61
CA LEU A 124 5.64 6.03 27.79
C LEU A 124 7.07 5.47 27.73
N LEU A 125 7.72 5.49 26.57
CA LEU A 125 9.09 5.02 26.41
C LEU A 125 10.03 6.18 26.04
N GLN A 126 11.23 6.21 26.65
CA GLN A 126 12.27 7.18 26.31
C GLN A 126 13.13 6.63 25.18
N VAL A 127 12.59 6.62 23.97
CA VAL A 127 13.24 6.12 22.76
C VAL A 127 13.08 7.12 21.61
N ARG A 128 14.05 7.14 20.69
CA ARG A 128 13.96 7.96 19.48
C ARG A 128 13.05 7.30 18.48
N THR A 129 11.99 8.00 18.10
CA THR A 129 10.96 7.47 17.19
C THR A 129 10.82 8.33 15.96
N LEU A 130 10.62 7.66 14.83
CA LEU A 130 10.22 8.24 13.56
C LEU A 130 8.88 7.66 13.15
N ILE A 131 7.90 8.50 12.90
CA ILE A 131 6.63 8.06 12.32
C ILE A 131 6.66 8.30 10.82
N LYS A 132 6.48 7.21 10.06
CA LYS A 132 6.28 7.26 8.62
C LYS A 132 4.80 7.25 8.30
N LEU A 133 4.34 8.34 7.70
CA LEU A 133 2.95 8.52 7.30
C LEU A 133 2.66 7.77 6.00
N HIS A 134 1.60 6.97 6.02
CA HIS A 134 1.12 6.16 4.89
C HIS A 134 -0.33 6.45 4.52
N SER A 135 -1.25 6.24 5.44
CA SER A 135 -2.69 6.27 5.17
C SER A 135 -3.49 6.62 6.43
N PRO A 136 -3.39 7.84 6.94
CA PRO A 136 -4.08 8.25 8.17
C PRO A 136 -5.59 8.04 8.07
N ALA A 137 -6.21 7.53 9.13
CA ALA A 137 -7.64 7.23 9.20
C ALA A 137 -8.51 8.44 8.78
N ARG A 138 -8.14 9.63 9.23
CA ARG A 138 -8.85 10.88 8.91
C ARG A 138 -8.94 11.17 7.41
N LEU A 139 -7.97 10.70 6.62
CA LEU A 139 -7.91 10.93 5.17
C LEU A 139 -8.56 9.82 4.37
N ILE A 140 -8.41 8.55 4.81
CA ILE A 140 -8.88 7.42 4.01
C ILE A 140 -10.25 6.88 4.42
N MET A 141 -10.62 6.94 5.71
CA MET A 141 -11.88 6.37 6.18
C MET A 141 -13.16 7.02 5.63
N PRO A 142 -13.17 8.32 5.22
CA PRO A 142 -14.33 8.90 4.54
C PRO A 142 -14.71 8.22 3.22
N TYR A 143 -13.81 7.46 2.61
CA TYR A 143 -14.10 6.69 1.38
C TYR A 143 -14.82 5.35 1.65
N TYR A 144 -15.02 4.99 2.91
CA TYR A 144 -15.72 3.78 3.31
C TYR A 144 -17.04 4.14 4.02
N ASP A 145 -18.04 3.29 3.86
CA ASP A 145 -19.31 3.45 4.58
C ASP A 145 -19.14 3.02 6.05
N LEU A 146 -18.53 3.90 6.83
CA LEU A 146 -18.23 3.68 8.23
C LEU A 146 -18.98 4.66 9.11
N ARG A 147 -19.23 4.25 10.35
CA ARG A 147 -19.87 5.11 11.35
C ARG A 147 -18.99 6.34 11.66
N GLY A 148 -19.53 7.55 11.50
CA GLY A 148 -18.79 8.80 11.71
C GLY A 148 -18.12 8.91 13.10
N ALA A 149 -18.77 8.38 14.15
CA ALA A 149 -18.19 8.32 15.48
C ALA A 149 -16.89 7.47 15.53
N ASP A 150 -16.89 6.29 14.86
CA ASP A 150 -15.69 5.44 14.84
C ASP A 150 -14.55 6.09 14.05
N ILE A 151 -14.85 6.77 12.94
CA ILE A 151 -13.87 7.56 12.18
C ILE A 151 -13.24 8.65 13.08
N THR A 152 -14.08 9.37 13.82
CA THR A 152 -13.63 10.47 14.69
C THR A 152 -12.73 9.96 15.81
N PHE A 153 -13.15 8.94 16.54
CA PHE A 153 -12.36 8.38 17.65
C PHE A 153 -11.09 7.68 17.17
N CYS A 154 -11.16 6.91 16.08
CA CYS A 154 -10.01 6.30 15.47
C CYS A 154 -8.96 7.34 15.04
N SER A 155 -9.39 8.40 14.33
CA SER A 155 -8.54 9.51 13.93
C SER A 155 -7.92 10.24 15.13
N PHE A 156 -8.66 10.42 16.20
CA PHE A 156 -8.17 11.03 17.43
C PHE A 156 -7.07 10.18 18.09
N VAL A 157 -7.28 8.87 18.17
CA VAL A 157 -6.28 7.93 18.72
C VAL A 157 -4.98 7.95 17.91
N GLU A 158 -5.06 7.95 16.58
CA GLU A 158 -3.88 8.09 15.70
C GLU A 158 -3.19 9.44 15.91
N GLN A 159 -3.93 10.54 15.97
CA GLN A 159 -3.36 11.87 16.22
C GLN A 159 -2.66 12.00 17.58
N LEU A 160 -3.15 11.34 18.62
CA LEU A 160 -2.45 11.29 19.90
C LEU A 160 -1.09 10.59 19.78
N GLY A 161 -1.03 9.50 18.99
CA GLY A 161 0.21 8.79 18.68
C GLY A 161 1.23 9.65 17.92
N LEU A 162 0.74 10.58 17.09
CA LEU A 162 1.61 11.48 16.32
C LEU A 162 2.29 12.54 17.21
N ARG A 163 1.64 13.05 18.24
CA ARG A 163 2.06 14.31 18.94
C ARG A 163 3.46 14.27 19.54
N SER A 164 3.90 13.11 20.02
CA SER A 164 5.14 12.95 20.79
C SER A 164 6.27 12.29 20.03
N ALA A 165 6.13 12.06 18.72
CA ALA A 165 7.20 11.47 17.92
C ALA A 165 8.40 12.41 17.78
N SER A 166 9.61 11.84 17.69
CA SER A 166 10.84 12.59 17.53
C SER A 166 10.94 13.21 16.15
N ALA A 167 10.55 12.46 15.12
CA ALA A 167 10.62 12.86 13.70
C ALA A 167 9.47 12.27 12.88
N TYR A 168 9.28 12.83 11.67
CA TYR A 168 8.23 12.40 10.73
C TYR A 168 8.78 12.27 9.32
N SER A 169 8.33 11.22 8.62
CA SER A 169 8.44 11.12 7.17
C SER A 169 7.06 10.82 6.56
N ALA A 170 6.91 11.12 5.27
CA ALA A 170 5.69 10.83 4.51
C ALA A 170 6.06 10.23 3.15
N CYS A 171 5.23 9.34 2.63
CA CYS A 171 5.51 8.70 1.35
C CYS A 171 5.18 9.59 0.13
N SER A 172 4.65 10.81 0.34
CA SER A 172 4.45 11.82 -0.70
C SER A 172 4.43 13.23 -0.11
N ARG A 173 4.65 14.25 -0.95
CA ARG A 173 4.48 15.67 -0.59
C ARG A 173 3.02 15.96 -0.25
N PHE A 174 2.11 15.45 -1.07
CA PHE A 174 0.68 15.56 -0.82
C PHE A 174 0.33 15.13 0.60
N LEU A 175 0.80 13.96 1.06
CA LEU A 175 0.52 13.48 2.40
C LEU A 175 1.19 14.34 3.48
N ALA A 176 2.40 14.84 3.24
CA ALA A 176 3.07 15.72 4.18
C ALA A 176 2.30 17.02 4.39
N GLU A 177 1.70 17.59 3.34
CA GLU A 177 0.84 18.79 3.38
C GLU A 177 -0.47 18.51 4.10
N GLU A 178 -1.16 17.42 3.76
CA GLU A 178 -2.38 16.98 4.44
C GLU A 178 -2.15 16.71 5.94
N ALA A 179 -1.00 16.13 6.30
CA ALA A 179 -0.66 15.88 7.70
C ALA A 179 -0.46 17.18 8.49
N ARG A 180 0.16 18.20 7.90
CA ARG A 180 0.27 19.54 8.51
C ARG A 180 -1.09 20.18 8.65
N ALA A 181 -1.90 20.15 7.60
CA ALA A 181 -3.20 20.83 7.55
C ALA A 181 -4.25 20.18 8.46
N ARG A 182 -4.30 18.84 8.49
CA ARG A 182 -5.43 18.11 9.10
C ARG A 182 -5.08 17.26 10.31
N LEU A 183 -3.80 16.85 10.48
CA LEU A 183 -3.38 15.97 11.57
C LEU A 183 -2.63 16.73 12.67
N GLY A 184 -2.34 18.01 12.47
CA GLY A 184 -1.69 18.86 13.46
C GLY A 184 -0.20 18.56 13.65
N VAL A 185 0.47 17.95 12.67
CA VAL A 185 1.91 17.72 12.68
C VAL A 185 2.63 19.06 12.43
N ARG A 186 3.32 19.57 13.44
CA ARG A 186 4.02 20.86 13.37
C ARG A 186 5.51 20.77 13.05
N LYS A 187 6.15 19.64 13.38
CA LYS A 187 7.56 19.38 13.06
C LYS A 187 7.74 19.21 11.55
N PRO A 188 8.94 19.44 11.02
CA PRO A 188 9.25 19.12 9.62
C PRO A 188 8.92 17.66 9.29
N ILE A 189 8.38 17.45 8.09
CA ILE A 189 8.10 16.11 7.55
C ILE A 189 9.00 15.90 6.35
N ARG A 190 9.86 14.88 6.39
CA ARG A 190 10.71 14.49 5.26
C ARG A 190 9.89 13.64 4.29
N VAL A 191 9.91 13.98 3.01
CA VAL A 191 9.26 13.16 1.98
C VAL A 191 10.24 12.06 1.54
N ILE A 192 9.87 10.81 1.83
CA ILE A 192 10.59 9.61 1.44
C ILE A 192 9.54 8.64 0.89
N PRO A 193 9.50 8.37 -0.42
CA PRO A 193 8.47 7.52 -1.03
C PRO A 193 8.59 6.06 -0.58
N ASN A 194 7.68 5.22 -1.04
CA ASN A 194 7.82 3.78 -0.93
C ASN A 194 8.78 3.27 -2.00
N GLY A 195 9.58 2.26 -1.66
CA GLY A 195 10.51 1.60 -2.59
C GLY A 195 10.03 0.20 -2.96
N ILE A 196 10.48 -0.29 -4.12
CA ILE A 196 10.23 -1.65 -4.59
C ILE A 196 11.54 -2.38 -4.88
N ASP A 197 11.67 -3.63 -4.39
CA ASP A 197 12.78 -4.52 -4.69
C ASP A 197 12.63 -5.07 -6.11
N LEU A 198 13.41 -4.49 -7.05
CA LEU A 198 13.39 -4.91 -8.46
C LEU A 198 13.96 -6.30 -8.67
N GLU A 199 14.96 -6.72 -7.90
CA GLU A 199 15.52 -8.07 -8.01
C GLU A 199 14.48 -9.11 -7.65
N LEU A 200 13.78 -8.89 -6.52
CA LEU A 200 12.68 -9.76 -6.08
C LEU A 200 11.47 -9.69 -7.03
N PHE A 201 11.22 -8.54 -7.65
CA PHE A 201 10.16 -8.39 -8.65
C PHE A 201 10.48 -9.19 -9.92
N ASP A 202 11.71 -9.08 -10.42
CA ASP A 202 12.14 -9.74 -11.66
C ASP A 202 12.35 -11.26 -11.48
N ALA A 203 12.73 -11.71 -10.27
CA ALA A 203 12.90 -13.11 -9.93
C ALA A 203 11.57 -13.89 -9.79
N ALA A 204 10.42 -13.21 -9.77
CA ALA A 204 9.13 -13.89 -9.65
C ALA A 204 8.90 -14.84 -10.85
N GLU A 205 8.47 -16.07 -10.56
CA GLU A 205 8.17 -17.08 -11.56
C GLU A 205 7.16 -16.55 -12.60
N GLN A 206 7.44 -16.80 -13.86
CA GLN A 206 6.55 -16.41 -14.94
C GLN A 206 5.56 -17.55 -15.22
N ILE A 207 4.32 -17.34 -14.86
CA ILE A 207 3.21 -18.25 -15.22
C ILE A 207 2.65 -17.84 -16.58
N ASP A 208 2.22 -18.80 -17.37
CA ASP A 208 1.43 -18.52 -18.57
C ASP A 208 0.03 -18.05 -18.14
N PHE A 209 -0.14 -16.75 -18.14
CA PHE A 209 -1.33 -16.05 -17.70
C PHE A 209 -2.54 -16.39 -18.60
N GLY A 210 -2.34 -16.36 -19.92
CA GLY A 210 -3.39 -16.66 -20.88
C GLY A 210 -3.94 -18.07 -20.68
N ARG A 211 -3.06 -19.06 -20.63
CA ARG A 211 -3.45 -20.46 -20.44
C ARG A 211 -4.05 -20.74 -19.06
N ARG A 212 -3.48 -20.17 -18.01
CA ARG A 212 -3.94 -20.44 -16.63
C ARG A 212 -5.33 -19.89 -16.35
N PHE A 213 -5.67 -18.76 -16.96
CA PHE A 213 -6.91 -18.04 -16.69
C PHE A 213 -7.86 -17.95 -17.89
N ASP A 214 -7.58 -18.69 -18.95
CA ASP A 214 -8.37 -18.72 -20.18
C ASP A 214 -8.58 -17.33 -20.79
N ILE A 215 -7.47 -16.57 -20.91
CA ILE A 215 -7.49 -15.21 -21.46
C ILE A 215 -6.93 -15.26 -22.87
N ALA A 216 -7.70 -14.75 -23.84
CA ALA A 216 -7.29 -14.70 -25.22
C ALA A 216 -6.00 -13.87 -25.41
N GLY A 217 -4.98 -14.48 -26.06
CA GLY A 217 -3.65 -13.86 -26.23
C GLY A 217 -3.50 -12.99 -27.47
N ASP A 218 -4.57 -12.82 -28.27
CA ASP A 218 -4.55 -12.12 -29.56
C ASP A 218 -4.99 -10.63 -29.47
N ARG A 219 -5.32 -10.19 -28.28
CA ARG A 219 -5.83 -8.83 -28.02
C ARG A 219 -5.19 -8.19 -26.79
N PRO A 220 -5.15 -6.84 -26.71
CA PRO A 220 -4.55 -6.15 -25.57
C PRO A 220 -5.22 -6.50 -24.24
N VAL A 221 -4.41 -6.67 -23.19
CA VAL A 221 -4.86 -6.97 -21.83
C VAL A 221 -4.76 -5.72 -20.97
N ILE A 222 -5.90 -5.29 -20.43
CA ILE A 222 -6.00 -4.21 -19.44
C ILE A 222 -6.14 -4.84 -18.06
N PHE A 223 -5.16 -4.62 -17.21
CA PHE A 223 -5.08 -5.25 -15.89
C PHE A 223 -5.36 -4.27 -14.77
N PHE A 224 -6.16 -4.69 -13.81
CA PHE A 224 -6.39 -4.01 -12.54
C PHE A 224 -5.94 -4.93 -11.40
N SER A 225 -5.16 -4.41 -10.47
CA SER A 225 -4.77 -5.12 -9.24
C SER A 225 -5.02 -4.28 -8.00
N GLY A 226 -5.80 -4.83 -7.08
CA GLY A 226 -6.13 -4.18 -5.81
C GLY A 226 -7.40 -4.72 -5.17
N ARG A 227 -7.70 -4.28 -3.95
CA ARG A 227 -8.98 -4.60 -3.32
C ARG A 227 -10.14 -3.98 -4.11
N MET A 228 -11.21 -4.75 -4.29
CA MET A 228 -12.43 -4.27 -4.94
C MET A 228 -13.23 -3.42 -3.95
N GLU A 229 -12.82 -2.15 -3.80
CA GLU A 229 -13.37 -1.23 -2.80
C GLU A 229 -13.61 0.17 -3.40
N PRO A 230 -14.53 0.99 -2.84
CA PRO A 230 -14.88 2.30 -3.40
C PRO A 230 -13.69 3.23 -3.59
N ARG A 231 -12.75 3.28 -2.63
CA ARG A 231 -11.55 4.11 -2.72
C ARG A 231 -10.67 3.77 -3.93
N LYS A 232 -10.66 2.50 -4.34
CA LYS A 232 -9.96 2.03 -5.55
C LYS A 232 -10.71 2.31 -6.86
N GLY A 233 -11.88 2.95 -6.78
CA GLY A 233 -12.65 3.36 -7.95
C GLY A 233 -13.31 2.22 -8.70
N ILE A 234 -13.55 1.07 -8.04
CA ILE A 234 -14.13 -0.10 -8.70
C ILE A 234 -15.51 0.20 -9.31
N GLN A 235 -16.26 1.13 -8.73
CA GLN A 235 -17.56 1.58 -9.26
C GLN A 235 -17.43 2.26 -10.62
N LEU A 236 -16.31 2.95 -10.92
CA LEU A 236 -16.06 3.58 -12.20
C LEU A 236 -15.82 2.55 -13.32
N CYS A 237 -15.34 1.36 -12.95
CA CYS A 237 -15.04 0.30 -13.91
C CYS A 237 -16.29 -0.17 -14.66
N LYS A 238 -17.50 0.00 -14.10
CA LYS A 238 -18.73 -0.35 -14.82
C LYS A 238 -18.81 0.39 -16.16
N ASP A 239 -18.68 1.70 -16.13
CA ASP A 239 -18.83 2.55 -17.31
C ASP A 239 -17.58 2.48 -18.21
N ILE A 240 -16.39 2.48 -17.61
CA ILE A 240 -15.12 2.38 -18.34
C ILE A 240 -15.06 1.10 -19.16
N VAL A 241 -15.27 -0.06 -18.53
CA VAL A 241 -15.19 -1.37 -19.19
C VAL A 241 -16.26 -1.50 -20.28
N THR A 242 -17.49 -1.08 -19.97
CA THR A 242 -18.61 -1.15 -20.93
C THR A 242 -18.29 -0.35 -22.17
N SER A 243 -17.90 0.92 -22.00
CA SER A 243 -17.63 1.84 -23.12
C SER A 243 -16.47 1.38 -23.99
N ILE A 244 -15.40 0.81 -23.38
CA ILE A 244 -14.27 0.28 -24.13
C ILE A 244 -14.66 -0.99 -24.90
N LEU A 245 -15.34 -1.96 -24.26
CA LEU A 245 -15.72 -3.22 -24.90
C LEU A 245 -16.80 -3.07 -25.97
N GLU A 246 -17.54 -1.98 -26.00
CA GLU A 246 -18.46 -1.66 -27.11
C GLU A 246 -17.72 -1.24 -28.40
N ARG A 247 -16.44 -0.86 -28.31
CA ARG A 247 -15.66 -0.28 -29.42
C ARG A 247 -14.38 -1.04 -29.74
N TYR A 248 -13.80 -1.76 -28.78
CA TYR A 248 -12.50 -2.40 -28.92
C TYR A 248 -12.51 -3.86 -28.50
N GLU A 249 -11.76 -4.67 -29.20
CA GLU A 249 -11.49 -6.06 -28.82
C GLU A 249 -10.29 -6.12 -27.86
N VAL A 250 -10.58 -6.08 -26.55
CA VAL A 250 -9.59 -6.14 -25.47
C VAL A 250 -10.05 -7.10 -24.37
N SER A 251 -9.13 -7.51 -23.51
CA SER A 251 -9.44 -8.27 -22.30
C SER A 251 -9.23 -7.41 -21.05
N PHE A 252 -10.26 -7.29 -20.21
CA PHE A 252 -10.15 -6.72 -18.88
C PHE A 252 -9.94 -7.82 -17.85
N VAL A 253 -8.91 -7.69 -17.04
CA VAL A 253 -8.54 -8.65 -16.02
C VAL A 253 -8.43 -7.98 -14.67
N PHE A 254 -9.18 -8.47 -13.69
CA PHE A 254 -9.23 -7.95 -12.34
C PHE A 254 -8.66 -8.97 -11.35
N ALA A 255 -7.71 -8.55 -10.52
CA ALA A 255 -7.17 -9.36 -9.43
C ALA A 255 -7.23 -8.61 -8.10
N GLY A 256 -7.69 -9.29 -7.06
CA GLY A 256 -7.77 -8.73 -5.72
C GLY A 256 -8.96 -9.24 -4.93
N GLN A 257 -8.98 -8.93 -3.64
CA GLN A 257 -10.07 -9.34 -2.76
C GLN A 257 -11.30 -8.44 -2.96
N ASP A 258 -12.47 -9.06 -3.15
CA ASP A 258 -13.76 -8.38 -3.21
C ASP A 258 -14.38 -8.34 -1.82
N LEU A 259 -14.08 -7.27 -1.07
CA LEU A 259 -14.50 -7.14 0.34
C LEU A 259 -16.00 -6.87 0.51
N PHE A 260 -16.63 -6.32 -0.53
CA PHE A 260 -18.03 -5.89 -0.50
C PHE A 260 -18.91 -6.67 -1.49
N ASN A 261 -18.37 -7.75 -2.06
CA ASN A 261 -19.02 -8.56 -3.11
C ASN A 261 -19.48 -7.73 -4.33
N TYR A 262 -18.93 -6.53 -4.52
CA TYR A 262 -19.36 -5.63 -5.59
C TYR A 262 -19.02 -6.19 -6.98
N MET A 263 -17.85 -6.79 -7.12
CA MET A 263 -17.47 -7.50 -8.36
C MET A 263 -18.41 -8.69 -8.60
N ALA A 264 -18.62 -9.52 -7.58
CA ALA A 264 -19.40 -10.74 -7.70
C ALA A 264 -20.90 -10.48 -7.91
N ASP A 265 -21.49 -9.55 -7.15
CA ASP A 265 -22.94 -9.33 -7.11
C ASP A 265 -23.42 -8.25 -8.11
N THR A 266 -22.52 -7.35 -8.54
CA THR A 266 -22.92 -6.21 -9.38
C THR A 266 -22.24 -6.23 -10.74
N LEU A 267 -20.90 -6.20 -10.80
CA LEU A 267 -20.21 -5.97 -12.07
C LEU A 267 -20.21 -7.18 -12.99
N LEU A 268 -19.86 -8.36 -12.48
CA LEU A 268 -19.82 -9.58 -13.28
C LEU A 268 -21.21 -9.98 -13.83
N PRO A 269 -22.31 -9.94 -13.03
CA PRO A 269 -23.65 -10.17 -13.56
C PRO A 269 -24.03 -9.16 -14.65
N TYR A 270 -23.71 -7.87 -14.44
CA TYR A 270 -23.98 -6.83 -15.42
C TYR A 270 -23.26 -7.08 -16.75
N TRP A 271 -21.96 -7.35 -16.74
CA TRP A 271 -21.21 -7.62 -17.97
C TRP A 271 -21.57 -8.95 -18.65
N LYS A 272 -22.05 -9.95 -17.88
CA LYS A 272 -22.59 -11.20 -18.46
C LYS A 272 -23.85 -10.99 -19.28
N THR A 273 -24.67 -9.99 -18.95
CA THR A 273 -25.90 -9.66 -19.71
C THR A 273 -25.58 -8.95 -21.04
N LYS A 274 -24.36 -8.39 -21.15
CA LYS A 274 -23.84 -7.78 -22.34
C LYS A 274 -23.11 -8.82 -23.20
N ARG A 275 -22.75 -8.47 -24.44
CA ARG A 275 -21.98 -9.36 -25.35
C ARG A 275 -20.51 -9.53 -24.96
N PHE A 276 -20.13 -9.26 -23.72
CA PHE A 276 -18.75 -9.20 -23.21
C PHE A 276 -18.26 -10.52 -22.59
N LYS A 277 -18.93 -11.62 -22.85
CA LYS A 277 -18.50 -12.94 -22.37
C LYS A 277 -17.11 -13.28 -22.93
N GLY A 278 -16.17 -13.62 -22.05
CA GLY A 278 -14.79 -13.92 -22.43
C GLY A 278 -13.89 -12.68 -22.62
N SER A 279 -14.39 -11.47 -22.33
CA SER A 279 -13.59 -10.23 -22.36
C SER A 279 -13.34 -9.64 -20.96
N VAL A 280 -14.04 -10.13 -19.93
CA VAL A 280 -13.85 -9.69 -18.54
C VAL A 280 -13.60 -10.89 -17.65
N HIS A 281 -12.46 -10.86 -16.96
CA HIS A 281 -11.98 -11.93 -16.09
C HIS A 281 -11.76 -11.39 -14.68
N TYR A 282 -12.32 -12.08 -13.68
CA TYR A 282 -12.03 -11.82 -12.27
C TYR A 282 -11.31 -13.02 -11.66
N LEU A 283 -10.07 -12.80 -11.24
CA LEU A 283 -9.17 -13.86 -10.78
C LEU A 283 -9.19 -14.06 -9.25
N GLY A 284 -9.99 -13.24 -8.54
CA GLY A 284 -9.96 -13.25 -7.08
C GLY A 284 -8.64 -12.75 -6.50
N LYS A 285 -8.38 -13.11 -5.24
CA LYS A 285 -7.11 -12.77 -4.57
C LYS A 285 -6.00 -13.68 -5.09
N LEU A 286 -4.96 -13.08 -5.63
CA LEU A 286 -3.73 -13.76 -6.06
C LEU A 286 -2.61 -13.54 -5.03
N ASP A 287 -1.62 -14.44 -5.03
CA ASP A 287 -0.34 -14.22 -4.37
C ASP A 287 0.51 -13.19 -5.13
N LEU A 288 1.53 -12.63 -4.48
CA LEU A 288 2.36 -11.58 -5.07
C LEU A 288 3.12 -12.04 -6.34
N GLY A 289 3.58 -13.28 -6.38
CA GLY A 289 4.27 -13.85 -7.55
C GLY A 289 3.35 -13.89 -8.76
N SER A 290 2.12 -14.38 -8.56
CA SER A 290 1.07 -14.41 -9.59
C SER A 290 0.69 -12.99 -10.06
N VAL A 291 0.54 -12.01 -9.16
CA VAL A 291 0.28 -10.60 -9.54
C VAL A 291 1.40 -10.04 -10.41
N ARG A 292 2.66 -10.25 -10.03
CA ARG A 292 3.83 -9.79 -10.80
C ARG A 292 3.90 -10.44 -12.17
N SER A 293 3.58 -11.73 -12.25
CA SER A 293 3.50 -12.44 -13.54
C SER A 293 2.38 -11.88 -14.43
N CYS A 294 1.20 -11.60 -13.87
CA CYS A 294 0.10 -10.95 -14.60
C CYS A 294 0.50 -9.56 -15.11
N LEU A 295 1.15 -8.75 -14.27
CA LEU A 295 1.64 -7.42 -14.65
C LEU A 295 2.62 -7.48 -15.83
N ARG A 296 3.53 -8.45 -15.84
CA ARG A 296 4.50 -8.59 -16.95
C ARG A 296 3.88 -9.00 -18.28
N GLN A 297 2.67 -9.54 -18.28
CA GLN A 297 1.95 -9.99 -19.48
C GLN A 297 0.81 -9.04 -19.87
N ALA A 298 0.42 -8.12 -19.00
CA ALA A 298 -0.56 -7.09 -19.35
C ALA A 298 0.06 -6.04 -20.29
N ASP A 299 -0.77 -5.38 -21.08
CA ASP A 299 -0.39 -4.24 -21.93
C ASP A 299 -0.57 -2.91 -21.22
N ILE A 300 -1.68 -2.77 -20.50
CA ILE A 300 -2.08 -1.54 -19.82
C ILE A 300 -2.47 -1.87 -18.38
N PHE A 301 -2.01 -1.07 -17.44
CA PHE A 301 -2.44 -1.12 -16.05
C PHE A 301 -3.42 0.01 -15.75
N LEU A 302 -4.62 -0.36 -15.28
CA LEU A 302 -5.70 0.57 -14.94
C LEU A 302 -5.76 0.77 -13.41
N LEU A 303 -5.61 2.02 -12.96
CA LEU A 303 -5.70 2.40 -11.54
C LEU A 303 -6.68 3.57 -11.35
N PRO A 304 -8.01 3.34 -11.34
CA PRO A 304 -9.02 4.39 -11.30
C PRO A 304 -9.32 4.87 -9.88
N SER A 305 -8.34 4.81 -9.00
CA SER A 305 -8.50 5.10 -7.57
C SER A 305 -8.96 6.54 -7.33
N LEU A 306 -9.91 6.72 -6.42
CA LEU A 306 -10.38 8.04 -6.00
C LEU A 306 -9.37 8.75 -5.08
N TRP A 307 -8.55 7.98 -4.40
CA TRP A 307 -7.47 8.49 -3.56
C TRP A 307 -6.36 7.45 -3.40
N GLU A 308 -5.14 7.88 -3.65
CA GLU A 308 -3.92 7.12 -3.40
C GLU A 308 -2.81 8.04 -2.91
N ASN A 309 -1.82 7.43 -2.29
CA ASN A 309 -0.66 8.17 -1.81
C ASN A 309 0.62 7.73 -2.56
N CYS A 310 1.12 6.54 -2.24
CA CYS A 310 2.23 5.91 -2.95
C CYS A 310 1.94 4.40 -3.04
N PRO A 311 0.98 3.99 -3.91
CA PRO A 311 0.48 2.62 -3.93
C PRO A 311 1.46 1.64 -4.57
N TYR A 312 1.68 0.50 -3.91
CA TYR A 312 2.54 -0.56 -4.45
C TYR A 312 2.05 -1.09 -5.79
N SER A 313 0.74 -1.16 -6.02
CA SER A 313 0.21 -1.58 -7.31
C SER A 313 0.67 -0.70 -8.48
N CYS A 314 0.85 0.60 -8.26
CA CYS A 314 1.44 1.49 -9.26
C CYS A 314 2.95 1.24 -9.41
N LEU A 315 3.69 1.15 -8.30
CA LEU A 315 5.13 0.85 -8.33
C LEU A 315 5.41 -0.50 -9.02
N GLU A 316 4.58 -1.51 -8.78
CA GLU A 316 4.68 -2.82 -9.41
C GLU A 316 4.38 -2.76 -10.92
N ALA A 317 3.38 -1.99 -11.35
CA ALA A 317 3.07 -1.78 -12.76
C ALA A 317 4.20 -1.01 -13.48
N MET A 318 4.77 0.02 -12.83
CA MET A 318 5.95 0.73 -13.31
C MET A 318 7.16 -0.21 -13.41
N ALA A 319 7.40 -1.04 -12.39
CA ALA A 319 8.48 -2.03 -12.39
C ALA A 319 8.31 -3.08 -13.50
N ALA A 320 7.08 -3.46 -13.83
CA ALA A 320 6.78 -4.33 -14.96
C ALA A 320 6.99 -3.67 -16.34
N GLY A 321 7.22 -2.35 -16.37
CA GLY A 321 7.35 -1.59 -17.62
C GLY A 321 6.05 -1.52 -18.42
N ARG A 322 4.91 -1.45 -17.72
CA ARG A 322 3.60 -1.37 -18.38
C ARG A 322 3.15 0.07 -18.53
N ALA A 323 2.38 0.34 -19.60
CA ALA A 323 1.68 1.60 -19.73
C ALA A 323 0.64 1.70 -18.60
N ILE A 324 0.61 2.83 -17.91
CA ILE A 324 -0.26 3.03 -16.74
C ILE A 324 -1.22 4.16 -17.05
N ILE A 325 -2.50 3.95 -16.75
CA ILE A 325 -3.47 5.03 -16.62
C ILE A 325 -3.97 5.09 -15.19
N SER A 326 -3.87 6.25 -14.58
CA SER A 326 -4.13 6.47 -13.16
C SER A 326 -4.89 7.77 -12.92
N SER A 327 -5.43 7.97 -11.71
CA SER A 327 -6.03 9.24 -11.33
C SER A 327 -5.00 10.33 -11.12
N ASP A 328 -5.43 11.58 -11.28
CA ASP A 328 -4.68 12.80 -10.99
C ASP A 328 -4.77 13.23 -9.51
N GLN A 329 -5.12 12.33 -8.60
CA GLN A 329 -5.36 12.63 -7.18
C GLN A 329 -4.30 12.09 -6.22
N GLY A 330 -4.11 12.85 -5.14
CA GLY A 330 -3.21 12.45 -4.06
C GLY A 330 -1.75 12.46 -4.50
N GLY A 331 -1.01 11.46 -4.05
CA GLY A 331 0.40 11.30 -4.40
C GLY A 331 0.63 10.66 -5.77
N MET A 332 -0.42 10.38 -6.56
CA MET A 332 -0.26 9.79 -7.89
C MET A 332 0.45 10.72 -8.86
N THR A 333 0.22 12.03 -8.77
CA THR A 333 0.90 13.04 -9.57
C THR A 333 2.40 13.21 -9.24
N GLU A 334 2.87 12.57 -8.17
CA GLU A 334 4.30 12.50 -7.83
C GLU A 334 4.97 11.25 -8.41
N LEU A 335 4.19 10.20 -8.71
CA LEU A 335 4.66 8.96 -9.34
C LEU A 335 4.56 9.01 -10.87
N ILE A 336 3.45 9.55 -11.37
CA ILE A 336 3.14 9.60 -12.79
C ILE A 336 3.23 11.04 -13.31
N CYS A 337 4.12 11.26 -14.28
CA CYS A 337 4.19 12.46 -15.11
C CYS A 337 3.39 12.18 -16.38
N ASP A 338 2.28 12.91 -16.57
CA ASP A 338 1.38 12.68 -17.69
C ASP A 338 2.08 12.79 -19.05
N GLY A 339 1.89 11.78 -19.90
CA GLY A 339 2.50 11.69 -21.23
C GLY A 339 4.00 11.33 -21.26
N GLU A 340 4.69 11.25 -20.10
CA GLU A 340 6.09 10.89 -19.97
C GLU A 340 6.28 9.43 -19.54
N ASN A 341 5.76 9.05 -18.37
CA ASN A 341 5.86 7.71 -17.81
C ASN A 341 4.49 7.06 -17.49
N GLY A 342 3.40 7.68 -17.92
CA GLY A 342 2.03 7.18 -17.77
C GLY A 342 1.02 8.20 -18.29
N VAL A 343 -0.25 7.92 -18.03
CA VAL A 343 -1.39 8.79 -18.37
C VAL A 343 -2.15 9.12 -17.10
N LEU A 344 -2.45 10.39 -16.86
CA LEU A 344 -3.31 10.85 -15.79
C LEU A 344 -4.72 11.11 -16.30
N ALA A 345 -5.70 10.49 -15.66
CA ALA A 345 -7.11 10.72 -15.88
C ALA A 345 -7.71 11.49 -14.70
N ARG A 346 -8.73 12.29 -14.95
CA ARG A 346 -9.43 13.02 -13.89
C ARG A 346 -10.11 12.06 -12.93
N SER A 347 -9.81 12.21 -11.64
CA SER A 347 -10.37 11.36 -10.60
C SER A 347 -11.89 11.42 -10.58
N GLY A 348 -12.53 10.24 -10.51
CA GLY A 348 -13.99 10.14 -10.48
C GLY A 348 -14.69 10.36 -11.82
N ASP A 349 -13.96 10.61 -12.91
CA ASP A 349 -14.51 10.88 -14.24
C ASP A 349 -14.26 9.71 -15.21
N PRO A 350 -15.21 8.78 -15.41
CA PRO A 350 -15.05 7.66 -16.33
C PRO A 350 -14.67 8.09 -17.77
N ALA A 351 -15.18 9.23 -18.25
CA ALA A 351 -14.91 9.70 -19.61
C ALA A 351 -13.42 10.02 -19.82
N SER A 352 -12.77 10.58 -18.81
CA SER A 352 -11.32 10.84 -18.84
C SER A 352 -10.50 9.56 -18.94
N TYR A 353 -10.90 8.50 -18.18
CA TYR A 353 -10.25 7.17 -18.28
C TYR A 353 -10.49 6.51 -19.62
N ILE A 354 -11.70 6.62 -20.17
CA ILE A 354 -12.05 6.05 -21.47
C ILE A 354 -11.16 6.67 -22.54
N ALA A 355 -11.09 8.00 -22.62
CA ALA A 355 -10.23 8.69 -23.60
C ALA A 355 -8.75 8.32 -23.48
N GLY A 356 -8.23 8.20 -22.25
CA GLY A 356 -6.85 7.76 -22.01
C GLY A 356 -6.62 6.31 -22.42
N LEU A 357 -7.58 5.41 -22.15
CA LEU A 357 -7.50 4.00 -22.55
C LEU A 357 -7.56 3.84 -24.06
N GLU A 358 -8.44 4.55 -24.76
CA GLU A 358 -8.53 4.54 -26.23
C GLU A 358 -7.19 4.87 -26.86
N ARG A 359 -6.58 5.98 -26.42
CA ARG A 359 -5.25 6.37 -26.87
C ARG A 359 -4.19 5.29 -26.61
N LEU A 360 -4.24 4.64 -25.45
CA LEU A 360 -3.30 3.57 -25.13
C LEU A 360 -3.60 2.27 -25.89
N ILE A 361 -4.85 1.97 -26.24
CA ILE A 361 -5.23 0.78 -27.02
C ILE A 361 -4.79 0.95 -28.48
N GLU A 362 -4.98 2.12 -29.06
CA GLU A 362 -4.71 2.39 -30.46
C GLU A 362 -3.20 2.58 -30.75
N ASP A 363 -2.43 3.13 -29.81
CA ASP A 363 -1.02 3.48 -29.99
C ASP A 363 -0.09 2.55 -29.19
N LYS A 364 0.28 1.41 -29.81
CA LYS A 364 1.25 0.47 -29.21
C LYS A 364 2.63 1.09 -28.96
N PRO A 365 3.24 1.87 -29.89
CA PRO A 365 4.50 2.59 -29.63
C PRO A 365 4.43 3.50 -28.40
N LEU A 366 3.32 4.21 -28.20
CA LEU A 366 3.09 5.02 -27.02
C LEU A 366 3.11 4.17 -25.74
N ARG A 367 2.40 3.03 -25.73
CA ARG A 367 2.41 2.11 -24.57
C ARG A 367 3.82 1.66 -24.21
N GLU A 368 4.59 1.23 -25.21
CA GLU A 368 5.97 0.74 -25.01
C GLU A 368 6.89 1.85 -24.48
N ARG A 369 6.78 3.06 -25.02
CA ARG A 369 7.55 4.23 -24.59
C ARG A 369 7.22 4.61 -23.14
N LEU A 370 5.93 4.74 -22.80
CA LEU A 370 5.50 5.09 -21.44
C LEU A 370 5.91 4.03 -20.41
N GLY A 371 5.74 2.74 -20.77
CA GLY A 371 6.13 1.65 -19.90
C GLY A 371 7.64 1.59 -19.65
N ALA A 372 8.46 1.79 -20.69
CA ALA A 372 9.92 1.85 -20.55
C ALA A 372 10.35 3.02 -19.64
N ALA A 373 9.75 4.20 -19.82
CA ALA A 373 10.02 5.37 -18.98
C ALA A 373 9.56 5.14 -17.52
N ALA A 374 8.41 4.49 -17.30
CA ALA A 374 7.94 4.12 -15.98
C ALA A 374 8.95 3.21 -15.26
N ARG A 375 9.46 2.17 -15.95
CA ARG A 375 10.46 1.27 -15.37
C ARG A 375 11.78 1.99 -15.08
N GLN A 376 12.19 2.92 -15.93
CA GLN A 376 13.40 3.71 -15.68
C GLN A 376 13.24 4.60 -14.44
N THR A 377 12.07 5.23 -14.27
CA THR A 377 11.71 5.99 -13.06
C THR A 377 11.85 5.16 -11.79
N ILE A 378 11.41 3.88 -11.82
CA ILE A 378 11.60 2.97 -10.67
C ILE A 378 13.07 2.76 -10.35
N LYS A 379 13.89 2.47 -11.37
CA LYS A 379 15.33 2.21 -11.18
C LYS A 379 16.05 3.40 -10.54
N GLU A 380 15.73 4.59 -10.99
CA GLU A 380 16.43 5.82 -10.58
C GLU A 380 15.90 6.38 -9.25
N THR A 381 14.61 6.22 -8.96
CA THR A 381 13.97 7.00 -7.90
C THR A 381 13.31 6.16 -6.83
N TYR A 382 12.70 5.03 -7.21
CA TYR A 382 11.83 4.22 -6.34
C TYR A 382 12.33 2.79 -6.11
N SER A 383 13.60 2.48 -6.43
CA SER A 383 14.17 1.21 -5.99
C SER A 383 14.27 1.18 -4.45
N ASP A 384 14.09 0.00 -3.86
CA ASP A 384 14.17 -0.21 -2.40
C ASP A 384 15.49 0.32 -1.82
N ILE A 385 16.61 0.07 -2.51
CA ILE A 385 17.94 0.51 -2.08
C ILE A 385 18.07 2.03 -2.08
N GLU A 386 17.60 2.71 -3.14
CA GLU A 386 17.67 4.17 -3.22
C GLU A 386 16.79 4.83 -2.15
N VAL A 387 15.58 4.29 -1.95
CA VAL A 387 14.68 4.76 -0.89
C VAL A 387 15.26 4.50 0.50
N ALA A 388 15.87 3.32 0.72
CA ALA A 388 16.51 3.02 1.98
C ALA A 388 17.73 3.92 2.26
N ARG A 389 18.53 4.31 1.24
CA ARG A 389 19.61 5.30 1.40
C ARG A 389 19.06 6.63 1.90
N ARG A 390 18.00 7.16 1.27
CA ARG A 390 17.33 8.40 1.72
C ARG A 390 16.80 8.27 3.15
N SER A 391 16.30 7.10 3.51
CA SER A 391 15.85 6.83 4.89
C SER A 391 17.03 6.86 5.87
N VAL A 392 18.15 6.20 5.53
CA VAL A 392 19.38 6.17 6.34
C VAL A 392 19.95 7.58 6.56
N ASP A 393 19.98 8.40 5.53
CA ASP A 393 20.46 9.78 5.65
C ASP A 393 19.56 10.57 6.59
N TYR A 394 18.26 10.42 6.47
CA TYR A 394 17.32 11.07 7.39
C TYR A 394 17.41 10.52 8.82
N TYR A 395 17.64 9.22 9.01
CA TYR A 395 17.87 8.64 10.34
C TYR A 395 19.11 9.25 11.01
N ARG A 396 20.20 9.45 10.24
CA ARG A 396 21.41 10.11 10.74
C ARG A 396 21.14 11.56 11.14
N GLU A 397 20.37 12.31 10.33
CA GLU A 397 19.94 13.67 10.69
C GLU A 397 19.16 13.68 12.00
N CYS A 398 18.20 12.75 12.18
CA CYS A 398 17.42 12.61 13.41
C CYS A 398 18.27 12.25 14.63
N LEU A 399 19.38 11.54 14.44
CA LEU A 399 20.29 11.17 15.52
C LEU A 399 21.24 12.31 15.91
N ASN A 400 21.65 13.14 14.97
CA ASN A 400 22.61 14.24 15.16
C ASN A 400 21.97 15.57 15.58
N GLY A 401 20.67 15.76 15.30
CA GLY A 401 19.93 17.01 15.56
C GLY A 401 19.16 17.04 16.87
N ALA A 402 19.47 16.16 17.82
CA ALA A 402 18.82 16.04 19.13
C ALA A 402 19.72 16.50 20.25
#